data_62528d0a8e0aa7d9f3024b97885cd7bc
#
_entry.id   62528d0a8e0aa7d9f3024b97885cd7bc
#
_cell.length_a   1.000
_cell.length_b   1.000
_cell.length_c   1.000
_cell.angle_alpha   90.00
_cell.angle_beta   90.00
_cell.angle_gamma   90.00
#
_symmetry.space_group_name_H-M   'P 1'
#
loop_
_entity.id
_entity.type
_entity.pdbx_description
1 polymer ?
#
loop_
_entity_poly.entity_id
_entity_poly.type
_entity_poly.pdbx_seq_one_letter_code
_entity_poly.pdbx_strand_id
1 'polypeptide(L)'
;MSEKLKRSLLIVGMLVAAVGLAAGLSRLKPPPEKKEADSIASLVEVMPLRRETVRFTVESQGTVRPRTETVLSAEVPGAVVSISPKFIAGGMFEANEELLRIDPTTYEVAVEQAEALLDQRQIEHDGAVKLQREGYRAEAELAAAKAALATAKADVVRARRNLERTRIRLPYAGMVRSKDADVGQYVNVGSRLGVTFATDLAEVRLPLTDRDLAFLELPDPAEGAAEAGVTGPSVVLAARQRGEMASWKGSIVRTEGVVDETTRVTFAVAAIEDPYLREASAPGTQPLPMGTFVTAAIDGVEVEDVIRIPRSALRGNGQLVVVNDENRIEIRDVDVLRTDAESAYIRAGVSEGDRISLTVIENPINGLLVRTEPVSGEARPIADTR
;
A
#
# COMPACT_ATOMS: atom_id res chain seq x y z
N MET A 1 37.47 56.56 -93.37
CA MET A 1 36.98 55.92 -92.11
C MET A 1 36.52 57.00 -91.17
N SER A 2 35.24 57.03 -90.89
CA SER A 2 34.61 58.12 -90.11
C SER A 2 35.08 58.09 -88.66
N GLU A 3 35.29 59.27 -88.05
CA GLU A 3 35.74 59.39 -86.65
C GLU A 3 34.87 58.61 -85.64
N LYS A 4 33.63 58.38 -85.98
CA LYS A 4 32.69 57.60 -85.16
C LYS A 4 33.10 56.10 -85.04
N LEU A 5 33.69 55.52 -86.08
CA LEU A 5 34.12 54.12 -86.14
C LEU A 5 35.41 53.90 -85.28
N LYS A 6 36.29 54.91 -85.20
CA LYS A 6 37.50 54.86 -84.35
C LYS A 6 37.14 54.94 -82.84
N ARG A 7 36.16 55.77 -82.50
CA ARG A 7 35.71 55.90 -81.10
C ARG A 7 34.99 54.62 -80.63
N SER A 8 34.19 54.00 -81.55
CA SER A 8 33.50 52.77 -81.20
C SER A 8 34.51 51.61 -81.01
N LEU A 9 35.53 51.52 -81.76
CA LEU A 9 36.59 50.52 -81.66
C LEU A 9 37.42 50.68 -80.40
N LEU A 10 37.67 51.94 -79.97
CA LEU A 10 38.37 52.27 -78.74
C LEU A 10 37.57 51.88 -77.52
N ILE A 11 36.22 52.11 -77.52
CA ILE A 11 35.34 51.72 -76.43
C ILE A 11 35.25 50.20 -76.32
N VAL A 12 35.13 49.46 -77.38
CA VAL A 12 35.13 48.00 -77.41
C VAL A 12 36.46 47.42 -76.90
N GLY A 13 37.59 48.01 -77.37
CA GLY A 13 38.93 47.61 -76.88
C GLY A 13 39.12 47.83 -75.40
N MET A 14 38.60 48.96 -74.85
CA MET A 14 38.63 49.24 -73.43
C MET A 14 37.77 48.31 -72.60
N LEU A 15 36.57 47.90 -73.11
CA LEU A 15 35.68 46.97 -72.51
C LEU A 15 36.23 45.55 -72.43
N VAL A 16 36.87 45.10 -73.50
CA VAL A 16 37.59 43.80 -73.60
C VAL A 16 38.77 43.77 -72.60
N ALA A 17 39.51 44.86 -72.50
CA ALA A 17 40.61 45.00 -71.54
C ALA A 17 40.13 44.97 -70.12
N ALA A 18 39.02 45.64 -69.81
CA ALA A 18 38.40 45.63 -68.47
C ALA A 18 37.89 44.23 -68.07
N VAL A 19 37.24 43.50 -68.99
CA VAL A 19 36.78 42.13 -68.75
C VAL A 19 37.96 41.17 -68.57
N GLY A 20 39.07 41.35 -69.43
CA GLY A 20 40.30 40.58 -69.26
C GLY A 20 40.99 40.80 -67.91
N LEU A 21 40.99 42.06 -67.40
CA LEU A 21 41.58 42.43 -66.15
C LEU A 21 40.71 41.86 -64.95
N ALA A 22 39.38 41.91 -65.05
CA ALA A 22 38.48 41.35 -64.08
C ALA A 22 38.58 39.81 -64.01
N ALA A 23 38.72 39.15 -65.19
CA ALA A 23 38.92 37.69 -65.25
C ALA A 23 40.31 37.28 -64.75
N GLY A 24 41.33 38.09 -64.93
CA GLY A 24 42.68 37.88 -64.40
C GLY A 24 42.68 38.04 -62.81
N LEU A 25 42.07 39.09 -62.34
CA LEU A 25 41.93 39.34 -60.89
C LEU A 25 41.07 38.26 -60.16
N SER A 26 40.09 37.72 -60.86
CA SER A 26 39.27 36.64 -60.25
C SER A 26 40.02 35.31 -60.12
N ARG A 27 41.04 35.06 -60.98
CA ARG A 27 41.91 33.87 -60.90
C ARG A 27 43.05 34.02 -59.88
N LEU A 28 43.34 35.23 -59.43
CA LEU A 28 44.35 35.54 -58.40
C LEU A 28 43.73 35.58 -56.98
N LYS A 29 42.40 35.41 -56.85
CA LYS A 29 41.81 35.23 -55.53
C LYS A 29 42.20 33.83 -55.03
N PRO A 30 42.96 33.71 -53.95
CA PRO A 30 43.17 32.42 -53.30
C PRO A 30 41.79 31.82 -52.92
N PRO A 31 41.62 30.50 -53.11
CA PRO A 31 40.40 29.86 -52.64
C PRO A 31 40.17 30.25 -51.13
N PRO A 32 38.96 30.56 -50.74
CA PRO A 32 38.70 30.86 -49.35
C PRO A 32 39.23 29.69 -48.56
N GLU A 33 40.15 29.92 -47.60
CA GLU A 33 40.53 28.97 -46.63
C GLU A 33 39.19 28.50 -45.98
N LYS A 34 38.85 27.22 -46.16
CA LYS A 34 37.88 26.58 -45.30
C LYS A 34 38.46 26.74 -43.89
N LYS A 35 38.10 27.80 -43.19
CA LYS A 35 38.16 27.78 -41.76
C LYS A 35 37.35 26.53 -41.38
N GLU A 36 38.04 25.46 -40.99
CA GLU A 36 37.42 24.45 -40.17
C GLU A 36 36.75 25.27 -39.06
N ALA A 37 35.41 25.29 -39.10
CA ALA A 37 34.69 25.87 -38.03
C ALA A 37 35.23 25.16 -36.80
N ASP A 38 35.98 25.88 -35.96
CA ASP A 38 36.26 25.42 -34.61
C ASP A 38 34.87 25.07 -34.07
N SER A 39 34.49 23.82 -34.18
CA SER A 39 33.29 23.31 -33.56
C SER A 39 33.56 23.54 -32.09
N ILE A 40 32.94 24.59 -31.54
CA ILE A 40 32.97 24.85 -30.14
C ILE A 40 32.31 23.59 -29.52
N ALA A 41 33.19 22.60 -29.23
CA ALA A 41 32.74 21.35 -28.67
C ALA A 41 31.98 21.67 -27.38
N SER A 42 30.69 21.38 -27.39
CA SER A 42 29.83 21.65 -26.22
C SER A 42 30.43 21.00 -25.00
N LEU A 43 30.53 21.79 -23.91
CA LEU A 43 30.98 21.26 -22.63
C LEU A 43 29.86 20.42 -22.04
N VAL A 44 30.15 19.17 -21.71
CA VAL A 44 29.22 18.23 -21.11
C VAL A 44 29.78 17.68 -19.80
N GLU A 45 28.96 17.69 -18.79
CA GLU A 45 29.25 17.07 -17.52
C GLU A 45 29.04 15.56 -17.65
N VAL A 46 30.03 14.76 -17.28
CA VAL A 46 29.98 13.30 -17.43
C VAL A 46 30.08 12.58 -16.09
N MET A 47 29.28 11.51 -15.95
CA MET A 47 29.28 10.62 -14.80
C MET A 47 29.66 9.21 -15.24
N PRO A 48 30.67 8.57 -14.59
CA PRO A 48 30.98 7.18 -14.81
C PRO A 48 29.89 6.28 -14.23
N LEU A 49 29.50 5.28 -14.98
CA LEU A 49 28.50 4.29 -14.55
C LEU A 49 29.16 3.24 -13.64
N ARG A 50 28.44 2.88 -12.58
CA ARG A 50 28.82 1.80 -11.66
C ARG A 50 27.64 0.86 -11.48
N ARG A 51 27.92 -0.43 -11.37
CA ARG A 51 26.92 -1.42 -10.96
C ARG A 51 26.81 -1.43 -9.45
N GLU A 52 25.60 -1.49 -8.97
CA GLU A 52 25.28 -1.57 -7.56
C GLU A 52 24.13 -2.53 -7.30
N THR A 53 24.05 -3.03 -6.10
CA THR A 53 22.88 -3.78 -5.61
C THR A 53 21.93 -2.79 -4.96
N VAL A 54 20.69 -2.77 -5.41
CA VAL A 54 19.68 -1.81 -4.95
C VAL A 54 18.50 -2.55 -4.35
N ARG A 55 18.13 -2.18 -3.12
CA ARG A 55 16.86 -2.59 -2.53
C ARG A 55 15.79 -1.59 -2.89
N PHE A 56 14.76 -2.06 -3.56
CA PHE A 56 13.65 -1.20 -3.95
C PHE A 56 12.68 -1.00 -2.80
N THR A 57 12.07 0.18 -2.73
CA THR A 57 10.94 0.47 -1.87
C THR A 57 9.73 0.72 -2.75
N VAL A 58 8.61 0.08 -2.43
CA VAL A 58 7.35 0.31 -3.12
C VAL A 58 6.47 1.20 -2.26
N GLU A 59 6.07 2.33 -2.85
CA GLU A 59 5.18 3.27 -2.18
C GLU A 59 3.72 2.99 -2.52
N SER A 60 2.87 3.02 -1.51
CA SER A 60 1.43 2.91 -1.64
C SER A 60 0.75 3.79 -0.60
N GLN A 61 -0.57 3.80 -0.58
CA GLN A 61 -1.34 4.58 0.37
C GLN A 61 -2.67 3.90 0.69
N GLY A 62 -3.17 4.14 1.90
CA GLY A 62 -4.40 3.51 2.32
C GLY A 62 -5.00 4.16 3.56
N THR A 63 -6.16 3.66 3.96
CA THR A 63 -6.84 4.08 5.19
C THR A 63 -6.76 2.96 6.21
N VAL A 64 -6.38 3.31 7.42
CA VAL A 64 -6.31 2.40 8.57
C VAL A 64 -7.72 1.97 8.96
N ARG A 65 -7.93 0.66 9.04
CA ARG A 65 -9.20 0.05 9.45
C ARG A 65 -8.97 -0.97 10.56
N PRO A 66 -9.93 -1.20 11.44
CA PRO A 66 -9.82 -2.30 12.39
C PRO A 66 -9.99 -3.63 11.64
N ARG A 67 -9.29 -4.66 12.09
CA ARG A 67 -9.50 -6.03 11.58
C ARG A 67 -10.91 -6.53 11.87
N THR A 68 -11.43 -6.23 13.07
CA THR A 68 -12.75 -6.65 13.51
C THR A 68 -13.59 -5.44 13.86
N GLU A 69 -14.72 -5.28 13.20
CA GLU A 69 -15.73 -4.28 13.49
C GLU A 69 -17.06 -5.00 13.69
N THR A 70 -17.74 -4.73 14.82
CA THR A 70 -18.99 -5.41 15.20
C THR A 70 -20.11 -4.40 15.36
N VAL A 71 -21.20 -4.64 14.66
CA VAL A 71 -22.47 -3.97 14.91
C VAL A 71 -23.17 -4.72 16.03
N LEU A 72 -23.23 -4.11 17.22
CA LEU A 72 -23.96 -4.67 18.36
C LEU A 72 -25.44 -4.55 18.13
N SER A 73 -26.16 -5.67 18.26
CA SER A 73 -27.61 -5.72 18.17
C SER A 73 -28.20 -6.53 19.32
N ALA A 74 -29.42 -6.18 19.76
CA ALA A 74 -30.14 -6.93 20.77
C ALA A 74 -30.52 -8.31 20.23
N GLU A 75 -30.20 -9.35 20.99
CA GLU A 75 -30.57 -10.74 20.68
C GLU A 75 -31.88 -11.16 21.32
N VAL A 76 -32.32 -10.42 22.34
CA VAL A 76 -33.58 -10.62 23.07
C VAL A 76 -34.29 -9.28 23.25
N PRO A 77 -35.65 -9.26 23.31
CA PRO A 77 -36.40 -8.03 23.52
C PRO A 77 -36.43 -7.64 24.99
N GLY A 78 -36.50 -6.33 25.29
CA GLY A 78 -36.66 -5.82 26.65
C GLY A 78 -36.21 -4.36 26.76
N ALA A 79 -36.40 -3.79 27.96
CA ALA A 79 -35.91 -2.45 28.26
C ALA A 79 -34.42 -2.47 28.62
N VAL A 80 -33.67 -1.49 28.18
CA VAL A 80 -32.28 -1.31 28.59
C VAL A 80 -32.26 -0.74 29.99
N VAL A 81 -31.74 -1.50 30.98
CA VAL A 81 -31.71 -1.12 32.42
C VAL A 81 -30.39 -0.52 32.85
N SER A 82 -29.29 -0.86 32.17
CA SER A 82 -27.98 -0.27 32.45
C SER A 82 -27.12 -0.20 31.23
N ILE A 83 -26.25 0.80 31.19
CA ILE A 83 -25.21 1.00 30.16
C ILE A 83 -23.91 1.34 30.88
N SER A 84 -22.83 0.66 30.52
CA SER A 84 -21.49 0.95 31.04
C SER A 84 -21.09 2.39 30.72
N PRO A 85 -20.50 3.13 31.69
CA PRO A 85 -19.93 4.47 31.39
C PRO A 85 -18.91 4.47 30.26
N LYS A 86 -18.28 3.33 29.96
CA LYS A 86 -17.34 3.15 28.87
C LYS A 86 -18.04 2.97 27.51
N PHE A 87 -19.35 2.69 27.49
CA PHE A 87 -20.10 2.53 26.23
C PHE A 87 -20.55 3.89 25.68
N ILE A 88 -19.56 4.70 25.34
CA ILE A 88 -19.68 6.01 24.69
C ILE A 88 -18.70 6.04 23.52
N ALA A 89 -18.95 6.89 22.51
CA ALA A 89 -18.02 7.02 21.38
C ALA A 89 -16.59 7.36 21.86
N GLY A 90 -15.61 6.56 21.46
CA GLY A 90 -14.22 6.65 21.91
C GLY A 90 -13.93 5.95 23.26
N GLY A 91 -14.93 5.40 23.95
CA GLY A 91 -14.71 4.63 25.17
C GLY A 91 -14.07 3.28 24.90
N MET A 92 -13.09 2.90 25.69
CA MET A 92 -12.38 1.62 25.62
C MET A 92 -12.96 0.63 26.65
N PHE A 93 -13.08 -0.62 26.23
CA PHE A 93 -13.58 -1.71 27.05
C PHE A 93 -12.68 -2.95 26.96
N GLU A 94 -12.76 -3.79 27.99
CA GLU A 94 -12.01 -5.04 28.06
C GLU A 94 -12.82 -6.23 27.50
N ALA A 95 -12.14 -7.32 27.20
CA ALA A 95 -12.80 -8.56 26.76
C ALA A 95 -13.78 -9.05 27.84
N ASN A 96 -15.00 -9.46 27.42
CA ASN A 96 -16.08 -9.92 28.26
C ASN A 96 -16.63 -8.90 29.28
N GLU A 97 -16.23 -7.63 29.18
CA GLU A 97 -16.85 -6.55 29.99
C GLU A 97 -18.29 -6.32 29.56
N GLU A 98 -19.20 -6.16 30.54
CA GLU A 98 -20.62 -5.88 30.29
C GLU A 98 -20.76 -4.43 29.80
N LEU A 99 -21.17 -4.26 28.55
CA LEU A 99 -21.34 -2.95 27.94
C LEU A 99 -22.75 -2.38 28.13
N LEU A 100 -23.75 -3.29 28.11
CA LEU A 100 -25.14 -2.92 28.19
C LEU A 100 -25.94 -4.11 28.74
N ARG A 101 -27.01 -3.83 29.51
CA ARG A 101 -27.88 -4.84 30.09
C ARG A 101 -29.33 -4.57 29.74
N ILE A 102 -30.01 -5.58 29.18
CA ILE A 102 -31.45 -5.63 28.99
C ILE A 102 -32.08 -6.18 30.26
N ASP A 103 -33.30 -5.76 30.60
CA ASP A 103 -34.02 -6.22 31.80
C ASP A 103 -34.06 -7.75 31.88
N PRO A 104 -33.39 -8.36 32.84
CA PRO A 104 -33.31 -9.81 32.97
C PRO A 104 -34.51 -10.44 33.67
N THR A 105 -35.40 -9.66 34.31
CA THR A 105 -36.40 -10.16 35.28
C THR A 105 -37.27 -11.26 34.68
N THR A 106 -37.80 -11.06 33.46
CA THR A 106 -38.65 -12.07 32.80
C THR A 106 -37.87 -13.31 32.38
N TYR A 107 -36.61 -13.18 32.09
CA TYR A 107 -35.71 -14.28 31.71
C TYR A 107 -35.27 -15.07 32.92
N GLU A 108 -35.03 -14.43 34.07
CA GLU A 108 -34.72 -15.09 35.35
C GLU A 108 -35.90 -15.97 35.79
N VAL A 109 -37.12 -15.43 35.75
CA VAL A 109 -38.34 -16.22 36.03
C VAL A 109 -38.51 -17.41 35.07
N ALA A 110 -38.22 -17.21 33.77
CA ALA A 110 -38.28 -18.29 32.78
C ALA A 110 -37.25 -19.41 33.06
N VAL A 111 -36.06 -19.06 33.54
CA VAL A 111 -35.05 -20.07 33.98
C VAL A 111 -35.59 -20.85 35.19
N GLU A 112 -36.08 -20.17 36.20
CA GLU A 112 -36.64 -20.83 37.43
C GLU A 112 -37.77 -21.79 37.09
N GLN A 113 -38.70 -21.38 36.19
CA GLN A 113 -39.77 -22.23 35.73
C GLN A 113 -39.28 -23.47 34.97
N ALA A 114 -38.28 -23.29 34.08
CA ALA A 114 -37.74 -24.39 33.33
C ALA A 114 -36.96 -25.37 34.23
N GLU A 115 -36.26 -24.89 35.24
CA GLU A 115 -35.55 -25.70 36.24
C GLU A 115 -36.52 -26.49 37.09
N ALA A 116 -37.62 -25.90 37.60
CA ALA A 116 -38.65 -26.60 38.35
C ALA A 116 -39.32 -27.72 37.52
N LEU A 117 -39.57 -27.46 36.22
CA LEU A 117 -40.11 -28.49 35.33
C LEU A 117 -39.08 -29.62 35.08
N LEU A 118 -37.80 -29.30 34.94
CA LEU A 118 -36.74 -30.29 34.82
C LEU A 118 -36.70 -31.23 36.04
N ASP A 119 -36.76 -30.67 37.24
CA ASP A 119 -36.76 -31.45 38.48
C ASP A 119 -37.96 -32.40 38.54
N GLN A 120 -39.17 -31.90 38.20
CA GLN A 120 -40.35 -32.74 38.09
C GLN A 120 -40.14 -33.90 37.10
N ARG A 121 -39.69 -33.66 35.91
CA ARG A 121 -39.46 -34.67 34.84
C ARG A 121 -38.35 -35.66 35.23
N GLN A 122 -37.36 -35.21 36.00
CA GLN A 122 -36.31 -36.08 36.53
C GLN A 122 -36.90 -37.09 37.54
N ILE A 123 -37.78 -36.64 38.46
CA ILE A 123 -38.46 -37.52 39.41
C ILE A 123 -39.34 -38.53 38.69
N GLU A 124 -40.10 -38.09 37.68
CA GLU A 124 -40.96 -38.99 36.90
C GLU A 124 -40.15 -40.07 36.12
N HIS A 125 -39.03 -39.64 35.52
CA HIS A 125 -38.12 -40.56 34.84
C HIS A 125 -37.53 -41.60 35.80
N ASP A 126 -37.04 -41.15 36.98
CA ASP A 126 -36.43 -42.04 37.98
C ASP A 126 -37.44 -43.03 38.52
N GLY A 127 -38.72 -42.58 38.69
CA GLY A 127 -39.84 -43.46 39.00
C GLY A 127 -40.09 -44.54 37.95
N ALA A 128 -40.13 -44.15 36.64
CA ALA A 128 -40.33 -45.08 35.54
C ALA A 128 -39.18 -46.09 35.43
N VAL A 129 -37.92 -45.68 35.68
CA VAL A 129 -36.76 -46.58 35.74
C VAL A 129 -36.90 -47.61 36.87
N LYS A 130 -37.39 -47.23 38.07
CA LYS A 130 -37.61 -48.15 39.18
C LYS A 130 -38.67 -49.18 38.83
N LEU A 131 -39.84 -48.76 38.31
CA LEU A 131 -40.93 -49.67 37.90
C LEU A 131 -40.48 -50.68 36.82
N GLN A 132 -39.68 -50.25 35.84
CA GLN A 132 -39.13 -51.17 34.86
C GLN A 132 -38.21 -52.24 35.48
N ARG A 133 -37.36 -51.86 36.44
CA ARG A 133 -36.45 -52.80 37.13
C ARG A 133 -37.19 -53.81 37.98
N GLU A 134 -38.37 -53.48 38.50
CA GLU A 134 -39.23 -54.36 39.31
C GLU A 134 -40.04 -55.33 38.43
N GLY A 135 -39.82 -55.36 37.11
CA GLY A 135 -40.43 -56.34 36.20
C GLY A 135 -41.78 -55.92 35.60
N TYR A 136 -42.24 -54.72 35.83
CA TYR A 136 -43.44 -54.17 35.21
C TYR A 136 -43.12 -53.83 33.74
N ARG A 137 -44.01 -54.18 32.80
CA ARG A 137 -43.87 -53.91 31.35
C ARG A 137 -44.11 -52.42 31.08
N ALA A 138 -43.21 -51.57 31.54
CA ALA A 138 -43.32 -50.11 31.48
C ALA A 138 -42.36 -49.47 30.42
N GLU A 139 -42.03 -50.24 29.33
CA GLU A 139 -41.09 -49.71 28.30
C GLU A 139 -41.58 -48.44 27.60
N ALA A 140 -42.86 -48.36 27.30
CA ALA A 140 -43.47 -47.20 26.69
C ALA A 140 -43.50 -46.01 27.65
N GLU A 141 -43.76 -46.23 28.93
CA GLU A 141 -43.77 -45.22 29.97
C GLU A 141 -42.36 -44.66 30.22
N LEU A 142 -41.37 -45.55 30.30
CA LEU A 142 -39.97 -45.11 30.42
C LEU A 142 -39.53 -44.35 29.19
N ALA A 143 -39.87 -44.77 27.97
CA ALA A 143 -39.56 -44.05 26.77
C ALA A 143 -40.20 -42.64 26.75
N ALA A 144 -41.45 -42.53 27.18
CA ALA A 144 -42.14 -41.24 27.28
C ALA A 144 -41.51 -40.34 28.35
N ALA A 145 -41.19 -40.87 29.56
CA ALA A 145 -40.52 -40.13 30.60
C ALA A 145 -39.11 -39.64 30.18
N LYS A 146 -38.36 -40.50 29.50
CA LYS A 146 -37.05 -40.12 28.92
C LYS A 146 -37.16 -38.99 27.90
N ALA A 147 -38.14 -39.04 27.01
CA ALA A 147 -38.40 -37.97 26.03
C ALA A 147 -38.81 -36.67 26.71
N ALA A 148 -39.69 -36.72 27.73
CA ALA A 148 -40.13 -35.56 28.52
C ALA A 148 -38.96 -34.92 29.28
N LEU A 149 -38.08 -35.73 29.88
CA LEU A 149 -36.86 -35.27 30.55
C LEU A 149 -35.90 -34.59 29.56
N ALA A 150 -35.71 -35.16 28.36
CA ALA A 150 -34.85 -34.58 27.34
C ALA A 150 -35.39 -33.20 26.89
N THR A 151 -36.71 -33.06 26.74
CA THR A 151 -37.35 -31.79 26.39
C THR A 151 -37.15 -30.76 27.53
N ALA A 152 -37.39 -31.11 28.78
CA ALA A 152 -37.19 -30.21 29.92
C ALA A 152 -35.72 -29.75 30.04
N LYS A 153 -34.74 -30.64 29.79
CA LYS A 153 -33.30 -30.27 29.72
C LYS A 153 -33.03 -29.25 28.63
N ALA A 154 -33.60 -29.42 27.45
CA ALA A 154 -33.45 -28.47 26.35
C ALA A 154 -34.10 -27.11 26.68
N ASP A 155 -35.22 -27.09 27.36
CA ASP A 155 -35.91 -25.86 27.79
C ASP A 155 -35.08 -25.05 28.80
N VAL A 156 -34.43 -25.70 29.77
CA VAL A 156 -33.50 -25.03 30.69
C VAL A 156 -32.34 -24.41 29.93
N VAL A 157 -31.72 -25.14 28.99
CA VAL A 157 -30.64 -24.61 28.19
C VAL A 157 -31.08 -23.38 27.40
N ARG A 158 -32.29 -23.42 26.82
CA ARG A 158 -32.85 -22.28 26.05
C ARG A 158 -33.10 -21.08 26.96
N ALA A 159 -33.72 -21.29 28.13
CA ALA A 159 -33.99 -20.22 29.07
C ALA A 159 -32.70 -19.55 29.57
N ARG A 160 -31.72 -20.35 30.00
CA ARG A 160 -30.40 -19.83 30.42
C ARG A 160 -29.69 -19.05 29.35
N ARG A 161 -29.73 -19.53 28.07
CA ARG A 161 -29.13 -18.79 26.94
C ARG A 161 -29.83 -17.46 26.71
N ASN A 162 -31.16 -17.40 26.82
CA ASN A 162 -31.88 -16.15 26.69
C ASN A 162 -31.57 -15.16 27.81
N LEU A 163 -31.42 -15.66 29.04
CA LEU A 163 -30.96 -14.84 30.16
C LEU A 163 -29.53 -14.32 29.94
N GLU A 164 -28.61 -15.14 29.40
CA GLU A 164 -27.26 -14.70 29.08
C GLU A 164 -27.25 -13.61 28.05
N ARG A 165 -28.12 -13.68 27.03
CA ARG A 165 -28.29 -12.69 25.98
C ARG A 165 -28.80 -11.33 26.43
N THR A 166 -29.30 -11.22 27.68
CA THR A 166 -29.62 -9.92 28.26
C THR A 166 -28.38 -9.10 28.59
N ARG A 167 -27.21 -9.75 28.77
CA ARG A 167 -25.93 -9.11 29.04
C ARG A 167 -25.12 -8.98 27.74
N ILE A 168 -25.03 -7.77 27.22
CA ILE A 168 -24.32 -7.49 26.00
C ILE A 168 -22.84 -7.30 26.32
N ARG A 169 -22.01 -8.22 25.83
CA ARG A 169 -20.55 -8.23 26.01
C ARG A 169 -19.87 -8.80 24.77
N LEU A 170 -18.59 -8.48 24.60
CA LEU A 170 -17.79 -8.94 23.47
C LEU A 170 -16.60 -9.78 23.94
N PRO A 171 -16.19 -10.82 23.17
CA PRO A 171 -15.08 -11.69 23.55
C PRO A 171 -13.70 -11.05 23.33
N TYR A 172 -13.62 -9.83 22.88
CA TYR A 172 -12.40 -9.08 22.61
C TYR A 172 -12.41 -7.72 23.30
N ALA A 173 -11.24 -7.17 23.53
CA ALA A 173 -11.06 -5.81 24.00
C ALA A 173 -11.12 -4.82 22.82
N GLY A 174 -11.76 -3.66 23.03
CA GLY A 174 -11.99 -2.77 21.89
C GLY A 174 -12.37 -1.35 22.28
N MET A 175 -12.83 -0.62 21.28
CA MET A 175 -13.33 0.76 21.39
C MET A 175 -14.73 0.87 20.80
N VAL A 176 -15.54 1.72 21.40
CA VAL A 176 -16.87 2.05 20.90
C VAL A 176 -16.77 3.12 19.82
N ARG A 177 -17.30 2.84 18.63
CA ARG A 177 -17.39 3.81 17.54
C ARG A 177 -18.64 4.69 17.66
N SER A 178 -19.80 4.06 17.90
CA SER A 178 -21.07 4.76 18.12
C SER A 178 -21.92 4.04 19.16
N LYS A 179 -22.72 4.81 19.90
CA LYS A 179 -23.76 4.36 20.81
C LYS A 179 -25.10 4.72 20.21
N ASP A 180 -25.99 3.74 20.02
CA ASP A 180 -27.27 3.90 19.37
C ASP A 180 -28.46 3.56 20.32
N ALA A 181 -28.18 3.13 21.57
CA ALA A 181 -29.17 2.81 22.56
C ALA A 181 -28.99 3.61 23.86
N ASP A 182 -30.10 3.92 24.53
CA ASP A 182 -30.13 4.65 25.80
C ASP A 182 -30.85 3.86 26.90
N VAL A 183 -30.53 4.20 28.19
CA VAL A 183 -31.20 3.61 29.36
C VAL A 183 -32.69 3.95 29.33
N GLY A 184 -33.52 2.95 29.58
CA GLY A 184 -34.98 3.06 29.52
C GLY A 184 -35.58 2.82 28.15
N GLN A 185 -34.77 2.75 27.10
CA GLN A 185 -35.23 2.42 25.76
C GLN A 185 -35.63 0.95 25.66
N TYR A 186 -36.79 0.66 25.06
CA TYR A 186 -37.19 -0.70 24.73
C TYR A 186 -36.60 -1.12 23.39
N VAL A 187 -35.93 -2.28 23.37
CA VAL A 187 -35.29 -2.84 22.18
C VAL A 187 -35.95 -4.17 21.79
N ASN A 188 -36.01 -4.45 20.50
CA ASN A 188 -36.44 -5.71 19.92
C ASN A 188 -35.25 -6.49 19.41
N VAL A 189 -35.45 -7.79 19.10
CA VAL A 189 -34.43 -8.60 18.45
C VAL A 189 -33.99 -7.92 17.13
N GLY A 190 -32.68 -7.75 16.93
CA GLY A 190 -32.09 -7.06 15.78
C GLY A 190 -31.98 -5.53 15.94
N SER A 191 -32.53 -4.93 17.01
CA SER A 191 -32.31 -3.49 17.26
C SER A 191 -30.85 -3.19 17.46
N ARG A 192 -30.34 -2.22 16.70
CA ARG A 192 -28.94 -1.79 16.78
C ARG A 192 -28.70 -1.06 18.10
N LEU A 193 -27.67 -1.47 18.82
CA LEU A 193 -27.26 -0.90 20.11
C LEU A 193 -26.05 0.02 19.98
N GLY A 194 -25.19 -0.23 18.99
CA GLY A 194 -24.00 0.54 18.71
C GLY A 194 -23.04 -0.18 17.76
N VAL A 195 -21.91 0.44 17.52
CA VAL A 195 -20.80 -0.13 16.74
C VAL A 195 -19.54 -0.09 17.56
N THR A 196 -18.81 -1.19 17.57
CA THR A 196 -17.54 -1.35 18.27
C THR A 196 -16.50 -1.93 17.31
N PHE A 197 -15.24 -1.78 17.66
CA PHE A 197 -14.15 -2.42 16.92
C PHE A 197 -13.06 -2.88 17.88
N ALA A 198 -12.35 -3.94 17.49
CA ALA A 198 -11.21 -4.45 18.23
C ALA A 198 -10.00 -3.51 18.10
N THR A 199 -9.19 -3.43 19.14
CA THR A 199 -8.01 -2.55 19.20
C THR A 199 -6.68 -3.32 19.21
N ASP A 200 -6.73 -4.63 19.00
CA ASP A 200 -5.56 -5.52 18.93
C ASP A 200 -4.76 -5.34 17.64
N LEU A 201 -5.46 -5.22 16.51
CA LEU A 201 -4.85 -5.17 15.18
C LEU A 201 -5.54 -4.15 14.29
N ALA A 202 -4.74 -3.31 13.64
CA ALA A 202 -5.16 -2.47 12.53
C ALA A 202 -4.72 -3.06 11.20
N GLU A 203 -5.53 -2.89 10.17
CA GLU A 203 -5.22 -3.28 8.81
C GLU A 203 -5.25 -2.06 7.87
N VAL A 204 -4.34 -2.05 6.89
CA VAL A 204 -4.35 -1.07 5.82
C VAL A 204 -4.34 -1.79 4.48
N ARG A 205 -5.37 -1.56 3.66
CA ARG A 205 -5.41 -2.06 2.28
C ARG A 205 -4.59 -1.13 1.40
N LEU A 206 -3.57 -1.68 0.77
CA LEU A 206 -2.60 -1.00 -0.06
C LEU A 206 -2.77 -1.44 -1.51
N PRO A 207 -3.24 -0.57 -2.41
CA PRO A 207 -3.32 -0.88 -3.83
C PRO A 207 -1.92 -0.95 -4.44
N LEU A 208 -1.62 -2.03 -5.15
CA LEU A 208 -0.36 -2.28 -5.84
C LEU A 208 -0.63 -2.54 -7.31
N THR A 209 0.12 -1.88 -8.18
CA THR A 209 0.07 -2.14 -9.61
C THR A 209 0.87 -3.40 -9.96
N ASP A 210 0.64 -3.95 -11.15
CA ASP A 210 1.41 -5.10 -11.64
C ASP A 210 2.93 -4.82 -11.71
N ARG A 211 3.31 -3.56 -11.95
CA ARG A 211 4.70 -3.12 -11.91
C ARG A 211 5.28 -3.13 -10.50
N ASP A 212 4.47 -2.78 -9.50
CA ASP A 212 4.90 -2.78 -8.10
C ASP A 212 5.09 -4.20 -7.58
N LEU A 213 4.21 -5.12 -8.00
CA LEU A 213 4.29 -6.54 -7.66
C LEU A 213 5.58 -7.20 -8.12
N ALA A 214 6.16 -6.74 -9.24
CA ALA A 214 7.44 -7.25 -9.74
C ALA A 214 8.63 -6.99 -8.80
N PHE A 215 8.49 -6.08 -7.83
CA PHE A 215 9.52 -5.71 -6.87
C PHE A 215 9.20 -6.11 -5.43
N LEU A 216 8.18 -6.96 -5.22
CA LEU A 216 7.75 -7.40 -3.89
C LEU A 216 7.67 -8.93 -3.83
N GLU A 217 8.16 -9.50 -2.75
CA GLU A 217 7.90 -10.89 -2.38
C GLU A 217 6.71 -10.94 -1.42
N LEU A 218 5.52 -11.08 -2.00
CA LEU A 218 4.28 -11.09 -1.22
C LEU A 218 3.90 -12.52 -0.84
N PRO A 219 3.27 -12.72 0.33
CA PRO A 219 2.71 -14.01 0.71
C PRO A 219 1.68 -14.48 -0.33
N ASP A 220 1.69 -15.77 -0.65
CA ASP A 220 0.67 -16.36 -1.52
C ASP A 220 -0.71 -16.19 -0.87
N PRO A 221 -1.73 -15.78 -1.63
CA PRO A 221 -3.11 -15.67 -1.12
C PRO A 221 -3.62 -16.96 -0.46
N ALA A 222 -3.16 -18.12 -0.93
CA ALA A 222 -3.53 -19.41 -0.36
C ALA A 222 -2.82 -19.72 0.97
N GLU A 223 -1.60 -19.24 1.16
CA GLU A 223 -0.78 -19.47 2.36
C GLU A 223 -1.07 -18.45 3.46
N GLY A 224 -1.22 -17.18 3.11
CA GLY A 224 -1.42 -16.09 4.07
C GLY A 224 -2.75 -16.10 4.82
N ALA A 225 -3.76 -16.86 4.36
CA ALA A 225 -5.04 -17.00 5.05
C ALA A 225 -5.06 -18.17 6.06
N ALA A 226 -4.11 -19.10 5.98
CA ALA A 226 -4.14 -20.38 6.71
C ALA A 226 -3.16 -20.46 7.90
N GLU A 227 -2.07 -19.71 7.91
CA GLU A 227 -1.07 -19.81 8.96
C GLU A 227 -0.82 -18.44 9.64
N ALA A 228 -1.16 -18.36 10.92
CA ALA A 228 -0.71 -17.27 11.79
C ALA A 228 0.82 -17.38 11.93
N GLY A 229 1.58 -16.61 11.16
CA GLY A 229 3.04 -16.58 11.22
C GLY A 229 3.77 -16.32 9.90
N VAL A 230 3.10 -16.34 8.76
CA VAL A 230 3.72 -15.92 7.50
C VAL A 230 3.75 -14.39 7.47
N THR A 231 4.90 -13.84 7.76
CA THR A 231 5.15 -12.39 7.70
C THR A 231 5.79 -12.09 6.34
N GLY A 232 5.08 -11.36 5.49
CA GLY A 232 5.63 -10.79 4.27
C GLY A 232 6.58 -9.62 4.54
N PRO A 233 6.89 -8.81 3.53
CA PRO A 233 7.81 -7.70 3.65
C PRO A 233 7.37 -6.70 4.72
N SER A 234 8.35 -6.06 5.36
CA SER A 234 8.09 -5.01 6.33
C SER A 234 7.50 -3.78 5.63
N VAL A 235 6.69 -3.03 6.35
CA VAL A 235 6.08 -1.79 5.86
C VAL A 235 6.20 -0.71 6.93
N VAL A 236 6.63 0.46 6.50
CA VAL A 236 6.61 1.67 7.32
C VAL A 236 5.43 2.53 6.87
N LEU A 237 4.49 2.74 7.77
CA LEU A 237 3.36 3.64 7.56
C LEU A 237 3.71 5.02 8.09
N ALA A 238 3.35 6.06 7.37
CA ALA A 238 3.57 7.42 7.79
C ALA A 238 2.31 8.28 7.57
N ALA A 239 2.02 9.15 8.53
CA ALA A 239 0.97 10.15 8.41
C ALA A 239 1.32 11.40 9.21
N ARG A 240 0.75 12.52 8.81
CA ARG A 240 0.86 13.74 9.58
C ARG A 240 -0.20 13.77 10.66
N GLN A 241 0.22 13.76 11.93
CA GLN A 241 -0.64 13.90 13.08
C GLN A 241 -0.24 15.14 13.89
N ARG A 242 -1.21 15.97 14.29
CA ARG A 242 -0.97 17.18 15.11
C ARG A 242 0.15 18.09 14.58
N GLY A 243 0.37 18.10 13.26
CA GLY A 243 1.41 18.89 12.61
C GLY A 243 2.78 18.22 12.46
N GLU A 244 3.01 17.08 13.10
CA GLU A 244 4.24 16.29 13.04
C GLU A 244 4.06 15.03 12.20
N MET A 245 5.17 14.53 11.64
CA MET A 245 5.17 13.23 10.94
C MET A 245 5.31 12.13 11.98
N ALA A 246 4.31 11.27 12.03
CA ALA A 246 4.33 10.05 12.83
C ALA A 246 4.52 8.83 11.91
N SER A 247 5.21 7.81 12.41
CA SER A 247 5.44 6.58 11.66
C SER A 247 5.17 5.35 12.53
N TRP A 248 4.67 4.29 11.88
CA TRP A 248 4.37 3.01 12.51
C TRP A 248 4.94 1.90 11.66
N LYS A 249 5.47 0.88 12.30
CA LYS A 249 5.99 -0.32 11.64
C LYS A 249 4.91 -1.38 11.61
N GLY A 250 4.82 -2.08 10.50
CA GLY A 250 3.94 -3.22 10.29
C GLY A 250 4.55 -4.19 9.29
N SER A 251 3.78 -5.16 8.88
CA SER A 251 4.16 -6.13 7.85
C SER A 251 2.99 -6.43 6.93
N ILE A 252 3.29 -6.82 5.70
CA ILE A 252 2.28 -7.35 4.80
C ILE A 252 1.93 -8.77 5.27
N VAL A 253 0.66 -9.00 5.57
CA VAL A 253 0.19 -10.29 6.09
C VAL A 253 -0.50 -11.15 5.05
N ARG A 254 -1.05 -10.54 4.00
CA ARG A 254 -1.73 -11.25 2.92
C ARG A 254 -1.91 -10.36 1.69
N THR A 255 -2.22 -11.00 0.57
CA THR A 255 -2.81 -10.37 -0.60
C THR A 255 -4.28 -10.79 -0.72
N GLU A 256 -5.12 -9.95 -1.32
CA GLU A 256 -6.55 -10.30 -1.48
C GLU A 256 -6.80 -11.31 -2.61
N GLY A 257 -5.78 -11.61 -3.44
CA GLY A 257 -5.88 -12.59 -4.52
C GLY A 257 -6.86 -12.25 -5.65
N VAL A 258 -7.40 -11.05 -5.63
CA VAL A 258 -8.36 -10.54 -6.62
C VAL A 258 -7.82 -9.23 -7.20
N VAL A 259 -7.80 -9.15 -8.52
CA VAL A 259 -7.47 -7.92 -9.24
C VAL A 259 -8.75 -7.11 -9.42
N ASP A 260 -8.75 -5.85 -9.03
CA ASP A 260 -9.86 -4.94 -9.29
C ASP A 260 -9.95 -4.68 -10.81
N GLU A 261 -11.07 -5.04 -11.41
CA GLU A 261 -11.25 -4.99 -12.87
C GLU A 261 -11.21 -3.56 -13.42
N THR A 262 -11.55 -2.56 -12.60
CA THR A 262 -11.64 -1.15 -13.01
C THR A 262 -10.27 -0.49 -12.94
N THR A 263 -9.56 -0.69 -11.85
CA THR A 263 -8.27 -0.03 -11.58
C THR A 263 -7.06 -0.89 -11.92
N ARG A 264 -7.25 -2.21 -12.11
CA ARG A 264 -6.21 -3.21 -12.39
C ARG A 264 -5.11 -3.24 -11.32
N VAL A 265 -5.50 -3.05 -10.08
CA VAL A 265 -4.61 -3.18 -8.93
C VAL A 265 -4.93 -4.43 -8.10
N THR A 266 -3.92 -4.99 -7.48
CA THR A 266 -4.05 -6.02 -6.46
C THR A 266 -3.90 -5.36 -5.10
N PHE A 267 -4.71 -5.75 -4.12
CA PHE A 267 -4.58 -5.22 -2.78
C PHE A 267 -3.71 -6.12 -1.91
N ALA A 268 -2.65 -5.54 -1.34
CA ALA A 268 -1.93 -6.11 -0.21
C ALA A 268 -2.49 -5.53 1.09
N VAL A 269 -2.51 -6.33 2.15
CA VAL A 269 -2.98 -5.91 3.45
C VAL A 269 -1.81 -5.87 4.42
N ALA A 270 -1.51 -4.67 4.89
CA ALA A 270 -0.55 -4.44 5.96
C ALA A 270 -1.25 -4.53 7.31
N ALA A 271 -0.62 -5.22 8.27
CA ALA A 271 -1.08 -5.32 9.65
C ALA A 271 -0.17 -4.55 10.60
N ILE A 272 -0.77 -3.88 11.58
CA ILE A 272 -0.10 -3.14 12.64
C ILE A 272 -0.66 -3.64 13.96
N GLU A 273 0.21 -4.19 14.79
CA GLU A 273 -0.14 -4.67 16.13
C GLU A 273 -0.24 -3.50 17.11
N ASP A 274 -1.16 -3.64 18.07
CA ASP A 274 -1.40 -2.66 19.14
C ASP A 274 -1.42 -1.18 18.68
N PRO A 275 -2.27 -0.81 17.70
CA PRO A 275 -2.29 0.54 17.13
C PRO A 275 -2.62 1.64 18.15
N TYR A 276 -3.23 1.28 19.30
CA TYR A 276 -3.57 2.21 20.37
C TYR A 276 -2.58 2.19 21.54
N LEU A 277 -1.47 1.43 21.46
CA LEU A 277 -0.41 1.34 22.46
C LEU A 277 -0.92 0.91 23.84
N ARG A 278 -1.78 -0.12 23.85
CA ARG A 278 -2.37 -0.64 25.11
C ARG A 278 -1.41 -1.53 25.90
N GLU A 279 -0.53 -2.26 25.21
CA GLU A 279 0.36 -3.25 25.83
C GLU A 279 1.75 -2.71 26.12
N ALA A 280 2.32 -1.91 25.22
CA ALA A 280 3.64 -1.33 25.39
C ALA A 280 3.79 0.00 24.66
N SER A 281 4.16 1.05 25.39
CA SER A 281 4.48 2.34 24.78
C SER A 281 5.98 2.55 24.82
N ALA A 282 6.64 2.48 23.66
CA ALA A 282 7.97 3.04 23.51
C ALA A 282 7.88 4.57 23.65
N PRO A 283 8.80 5.23 24.35
CA PRO A 283 8.80 6.68 24.46
C PRO A 283 8.79 7.35 23.08
N GLY A 284 7.81 8.22 22.82
CA GLY A 284 7.69 8.95 21.55
C GLY A 284 6.80 8.30 20.49
N THR A 285 6.28 7.09 20.71
CA THR A 285 5.33 6.45 19.80
C THR A 285 3.93 7.09 19.98
N GLN A 286 3.28 7.47 18.88
CA GLN A 286 1.92 7.99 18.91
C GLN A 286 0.91 6.89 18.54
N PRO A 287 -0.31 6.89 19.13
CA PRO A 287 -1.36 5.97 18.70
C PRO A 287 -1.72 6.18 17.23
N LEU A 288 -2.11 5.10 16.54
CA LEU A 288 -2.60 5.12 15.17
C LEU A 288 -4.14 5.01 15.16
N PRO A 289 -4.89 6.12 15.09
CA PRO A 289 -6.35 6.07 15.11
C PRO A 289 -6.90 5.41 13.85
N MET A 290 -7.97 4.62 14.02
CA MET A 290 -8.72 4.09 12.89
C MET A 290 -9.31 5.22 12.04
N GLY A 291 -9.28 5.05 10.72
CA GLY A 291 -9.68 6.09 9.76
C GLY A 291 -8.55 7.03 9.32
N THR A 292 -7.35 6.92 9.92
CA THR A 292 -6.19 7.70 9.47
C THR A 292 -5.79 7.29 8.05
N PHE A 293 -5.58 8.28 7.18
CA PHE A 293 -4.99 8.07 5.87
C PHE A 293 -3.47 8.06 6.01
N VAL A 294 -2.82 7.01 5.51
CA VAL A 294 -1.37 6.78 5.64
C VAL A 294 -0.73 6.55 4.29
N THR A 295 0.52 6.99 4.15
CA THR A 295 1.44 6.53 3.11
C THR A 295 2.19 5.32 3.63
N ALA A 296 2.43 4.34 2.78
CA ALA A 296 3.12 3.10 3.10
C ALA A 296 4.37 2.96 2.23
N ALA A 297 5.50 2.76 2.87
CA ALA A 297 6.75 2.38 2.23
C ALA A 297 6.98 0.88 2.52
N ILE A 298 6.86 0.04 1.50
CA ILE A 298 6.99 -1.42 1.59
C ILE A 298 8.40 -1.79 1.17
N ASP A 299 9.10 -2.55 1.99
CA ASP A 299 10.43 -3.05 1.66
C ASP A 299 10.33 -4.07 0.53
N GLY A 300 10.97 -3.77 -0.58
CA GLY A 300 10.96 -4.62 -1.77
C GLY A 300 12.18 -5.51 -1.88
N VAL A 301 12.25 -6.21 -3.01
CA VAL A 301 13.35 -7.11 -3.35
C VAL A 301 14.66 -6.35 -3.57
N GLU A 302 15.74 -7.05 -3.33
CA GLU A 302 17.08 -6.60 -3.65
C GLU A 302 17.45 -7.08 -5.06
N VAL A 303 17.85 -6.16 -5.93
CA VAL A 303 18.23 -6.47 -7.30
C VAL A 303 19.70 -6.14 -7.47
N GLU A 304 20.45 -7.14 -7.88
CA GLU A 304 21.89 -7.04 -8.18
C GLU A 304 22.13 -6.52 -9.60
N ASP A 305 23.35 -6.06 -9.85
CA ASP A 305 23.81 -5.66 -11.18
C ASP A 305 23.03 -4.54 -11.85
N VAL A 306 22.53 -3.60 -11.09
CA VAL A 306 21.74 -2.46 -11.57
C VAL A 306 22.64 -1.22 -11.66
N ILE A 307 22.46 -0.45 -12.72
CA ILE A 307 23.13 0.84 -12.87
C ILE A 307 22.14 1.95 -12.53
N ARG A 308 22.42 2.70 -11.48
CA ARG A 308 21.62 3.86 -11.07
C ARG A 308 22.12 5.13 -11.73
N ILE A 309 21.22 5.86 -12.34
CA ILE A 309 21.51 7.15 -12.99
C ILE A 309 20.50 8.20 -12.52
N PRO A 310 20.85 9.49 -12.54
CA PRO A 310 19.88 10.55 -12.37
C PRO A 310 18.80 10.49 -13.46
N ARG A 311 17.54 10.64 -13.08
CA ARG A 311 16.42 10.60 -14.02
C ARG A 311 16.56 11.63 -15.14
N SER A 312 17.19 12.78 -14.88
CA SER A 312 17.46 13.83 -15.87
C SER A 312 18.36 13.39 -17.03
N ALA A 313 19.20 12.37 -16.82
CA ALA A 313 20.07 11.82 -17.84
C ALA A 313 19.33 10.88 -18.82
N LEU A 314 18.18 10.30 -18.40
CA LEU A 314 17.35 9.42 -19.22
C LEU A 314 16.46 10.26 -20.16
N ARG A 315 16.55 10.00 -21.44
CA ARG A 315 15.69 10.62 -22.43
C ARG A 315 14.35 9.91 -22.52
N GLY A 316 13.30 10.65 -22.91
CA GLY A 316 11.91 10.18 -22.88
C GLY A 316 11.60 8.94 -23.75
N ASN A 317 12.50 8.57 -24.65
CA ASN A 317 12.40 7.37 -25.49
C ASN A 317 13.23 6.16 -24.99
N GLY A 318 13.71 6.20 -23.72
CA GLY A 318 14.54 5.12 -23.17
C GLY A 318 15.98 5.11 -23.69
N GLN A 319 16.53 6.28 -24.01
CA GLN A 319 17.87 6.42 -24.51
C GLN A 319 18.77 7.18 -23.54
N LEU A 320 20.09 6.84 -23.59
CA LEU A 320 21.14 7.54 -22.88
C LEU A 320 22.14 8.14 -23.89
N VAL A 321 22.70 9.26 -23.49
CA VAL A 321 23.85 9.86 -24.23
C VAL A 321 25.11 9.41 -23.52
N VAL A 322 25.83 8.48 -24.16
CA VAL A 322 27.10 7.95 -23.67
C VAL A 322 28.22 8.73 -24.35
N VAL A 323 29.30 8.99 -23.65
CA VAL A 323 30.50 9.64 -24.20
C VAL A 323 31.64 8.60 -24.22
N ASN A 324 32.11 8.26 -25.42
CA ASN A 324 33.17 7.25 -25.58
C ASN A 324 34.55 7.83 -25.22
N ASP A 325 35.60 7.00 -25.32
CA ASP A 325 36.97 7.39 -24.97
C ASP A 325 37.55 8.47 -25.90
N GLU A 326 37.01 8.62 -27.11
CA GLU A 326 37.38 9.68 -28.06
C GLU A 326 36.65 11.01 -27.82
N ASN A 327 35.87 11.10 -26.69
CA ASN A 327 34.98 12.19 -26.34
C ASN A 327 33.92 12.48 -27.42
N ARG A 328 33.41 11.42 -28.03
CA ARG A 328 32.29 11.48 -28.98
C ARG A 328 31.02 10.92 -28.37
N ILE A 329 29.92 11.52 -28.74
CA ILE A 329 28.59 11.11 -28.32
C ILE A 329 28.16 9.83 -29.02
N GLU A 330 27.61 8.90 -28.25
CA GLU A 330 26.88 7.71 -28.70
C GLU A 330 25.52 7.69 -28.04
N ILE A 331 24.45 7.63 -28.82
CA ILE A 331 23.10 7.46 -28.33
C ILE A 331 22.84 5.97 -28.27
N ARG A 332 22.58 5.46 -27.06
CA ARG A 332 22.30 4.03 -26.81
C ARG A 332 20.91 3.83 -26.24
N ASP A 333 20.18 2.86 -26.78
CA ASP A 333 18.93 2.39 -26.21
C ASP A 333 19.25 1.57 -24.96
N VAL A 334 18.49 1.80 -23.88
CA VAL A 334 18.70 1.11 -22.61
C VAL A 334 17.43 0.44 -22.12
N ASP A 335 17.60 -0.70 -21.46
CA ASP A 335 16.53 -1.40 -20.77
C ASP A 335 16.37 -0.81 -19.36
N VAL A 336 15.29 -0.05 -19.18
CA VAL A 336 14.98 0.63 -17.91
C VAL A 336 14.15 -0.30 -17.05
N LEU A 337 14.73 -0.77 -15.97
CA LEU A 337 14.07 -1.63 -14.99
C LEU A 337 12.98 -0.88 -14.21
N ARG A 338 13.33 0.30 -13.69
CA ARG A 338 12.43 1.17 -12.91
C ARG A 338 12.87 2.62 -13.01
N THR A 339 11.93 3.53 -12.82
CA THR A 339 12.20 4.96 -12.67
C THR A 339 11.44 5.49 -11.49
N ASP A 340 12.10 6.19 -10.60
CA ASP A 340 11.50 6.93 -9.48
C ASP A 340 11.55 8.45 -9.71
N ALA A 341 11.31 9.25 -8.69
CA ALA A 341 11.29 10.71 -8.80
C ALA A 341 12.66 11.30 -9.17
N GLU A 342 13.74 10.71 -8.67
CA GLU A 342 15.10 11.24 -8.77
C GLU A 342 16.03 10.40 -9.66
N SER A 343 15.78 9.09 -9.75
CA SER A 343 16.68 8.12 -10.37
C SER A 343 15.98 7.25 -11.40
N ALA A 344 16.77 6.73 -12.33
CA ALA A 344 16.40 5.64 -13.21
C ALA A 344 17.39 4.48 -13.04
N TYR A 345 16.86 3.27 -13.07
CA TYR A 345 17.63 2.04 -12.85
C TYR A 345 17.68 1.25 -14.14
N ILE A 346 18.89 1.02 -14.61
CA ILE A 346 19.16 0.42 -15.91
C ILE A 346 19.66 -1.01 -15.71
N ARG A 347 19.04 -1.95 -16.40
CA ARG A 347 19.43 -3.37 -16.41
C ARG A 347 20.43 -3.68 -17.49
N ALA A 348 20.24 -3.14 -18.71
CA ALA A 348 21.05 -3.45 -19.89
C ALA A 348 21.13 -2.25 -20.84
N GLY A 349 22.10 -2.33 -21.81
CA GLY A 349 22.31 -1.28 -22.83
C GLY A 349 23.54 -0.42 -22.55
N VAL A 350 24.07 -0.44 -21.32
CA VAL A 350 25.32 0.21 -20.93
C VAL A 350 26.15 -0.71 -20.04
N SER A 351 27.45 -0.42 -19.96
CA SER A 351 28.42 -1.20 -19.20
C SER A 351 29.00 -0.40 -18.05
N GLU A 352 29.55 -1.10 -17.06
CA GLU A 352 30.32 -0.47 -16.01
C GLU A 352 31.53 0.26 -16.59
N GLY A 353 31.77 1.50 -16.15
CA GLY A 353 32.82 2.37 -16.67
C GLY A 353 32.40 3.24 -17.82
N ASP A 354 31.29 2.97 -18.53
CA ASP A 354 30.74 3.90 -19.53
C ASP A 354 30.46 5.26 -18.86
N ARG A 355 30.69 6.33 -19.63
CA ARG A 355 30.46 7.72 -19.15
C ARG A 355 29.18 8.25 -19.79
N ILE A 356 28.20 8.64 -18.99
CA ILE A 356 26.97 9.28 -19.49
C ILE A 356 27.04 10.79 -19.33
N SER A 357 26.41 11.50 -20.27
CA SER A 357 26.23 12.95 -20.19
C SER A 357 25.07 13.29 -19.28
N LEU A 358 25.31 14.12 -18.25
CA LEU A 358 24.27 14.73 -17.41
C LEU A 358 23.73 16.02 -18.03
N THR A 359 24.50 16.66 -18.93
CA THR A 359 24.09 17.87 -19.63
C THR A 359 23.06 17.52 -20.68
N VAL A 360 21.96 18.22 -20.70
CA VAL A 360 20.92 18.08 -21.74
C VAL A 360 21.43 18.70 -23.05
N ILE A 361 21.63 17.87 -24.04
CA ILE A 361 21.99 18.31 -25.40
C ILE A 361 20.70 18.31 -26.22
N GLU A 362 20.32 19.46 -26.78
CA GLU A 362 19.04 19.61 -27.50
C GLU A 362 18.95 18.68 -28.72
N ASN A 363 20.03 18.59 -29.51
CA ASN A 363 20.11 17.73 -30.71
C ASN A 363 21.38 16.89 -30.70
N PRO A 364 21.46 15.81 -29.90
CA PRO A 364 22.64 14.95 -29.92
C PRO A 364 22.67 14.15 -31.23
N ILE A 365 23.83 14.12 -31.85
CA ILE A 365 24.10 13.34 -33.09
C ILE A 365 25.25 12.39 -32.78
N ASN A 366 25.11 11.12 -33.15
CA ASN A 366 26.18 10.15 -33.00
C ASN A 366 27.47 10.64 -33.65
N GLY A 367 28.58 10.55 -32.93
CA GLY A 367 29.89 11.01 -33.38
C GLY A 367 30.20 12.49 -33.13
N LEU A 368 29.27 13.26 -32.53
CA LEU A 368 29.53 14.66 -32.17
C LEU A 368 30.62 14.74 -31.11
N LEU A 369 31.66 15.54 -31.38
CA LEU A 369 32.76 15.79 -30.45
C LEU A 369 32.32 16.73 -29.34
N VAL A 370 32.59 16.36 -28.08
CA VAL A 370 32.26 17.13 -26.89
C VAL A 370 33.52 17.34 -26.02
N ARG A 371 33.48 18.35 -25.18
CA ARG A 371 34.47 18.53 -24.11
C ARG A 371 33.85 18.00 -22.82
N THR A 372 34.55 17.09 -22.15
CA THR A 372 34.05 16.45 -20.95
C THR A 372 34.61 17.14 -19.70
N GLU A 373 33.74 17.35 -18.72
CA GLU A 373 34.10 17.76 -17.37
C GLU A 373 33.50 16.72 -16.41
N PRO A 374 34.28 16.16 -15.49
CA PRO A 374 33.73 15.23 -14.48
C PRO A 374 32.78 15.98 -13.53
N VAL A 375 31.75 15.30 -13.06
CA VAL A 375 30.83 15.84 -12.05
C VAL A 375 31.62 16.31 -10.85
N SER A 376 31.57 17.62 -10.58
CA SER A 376 32.18 18.22 -9.38
C SER A 376 31.29 17.91 -8.18
N GLY A 377 31.48 16.77 -7.56
CA GLY A 377 30.79 16.39 -6.33
C GLY A 377 30.63 14.88 -6.26
N GLU A 378 31.45 14.25 -5.45
CA GLU A 378 31.07 12.98 -4.83
C GLU A 378 29.66 13.12 -4.31
N ALA A 379 28.73 12.29 -4.80
CA ALA A 379 27.43 12.18 -4.21
C ALA A 379 27.64 11.93 -2.72
N ARG A 380 27.30 12.91 -1.88
CA ARG A 380 27.25 12.71 -0.44
C ARG A 380 26.38 11.48 -0.21
N PRO A 381 26.89 10.46 0.48
CA PRO A 381 26.04 9.36 0.90
C PRO A 381 24.91 9.99 1.71
N ILE A 382 23.68 9.81 1.24
CA ILE A 382 22.49 10.17 1.99
C ILE A 382 22.59 9.38 3.28
N ALA A 383 22.84 10.10 4.38
CA ALA A 383 22.93 9.52 5.70
C ALA A 383 21.62 8.76 5.95
N ASP A 384 21.75 7.48 6.17
CA ASP A 384 20.73 6.61 6.75
C ASP A 384 20.19 7.33 8.00
N THR A 385 19.03 7.92 7.88
CA THR A 385 18.31 8.49 9.01
C THR A 385 17.67 7.31 9.73
N ARG A 386 18.37 6.88 10.77
CA ARG A 386 17.86 5.93 11.77
C ARG A 386 16.64 6.45 12.49
#